data_c8c79345d1c8f1267d5ba5f7fcfc3523
#
_entry.id   c8c79345d1c8f1267d5ba5f7fcfc3523
#
_cell.length_a   1.000
_cell.length_b   1.000
_cell.length_c   1.000
_cell.angle_alpha   90.00
_cell.angle_beta   90.00
_cell.angle_gamma   90.00
#
_symmetry.space_group_name_H-M   'P 1'
#
loop_
_entity.id
_entity.type
_entity.pdbx_description
1 polymer ?
#
loop_
_entity_poly.entity_id
_entity_poly.type
_entity_poly.pdbx_seq_one_letter_code
_entity_poly.pdbx_strand_id
1 'polypeptide(L)'
;MAADNFEALLEYAFANCPKGEENSWAYNASCSALAEEFCTEAGNAAQLLSGGYENILEINGHYGAFTAVLAKKCRRLVTADKSEACRRLIKLRCPEAEVTGDIPDEKFDLIWINGADDALESSPAEMFRSLKNMLTDKGGMIMLLPNGKGSGGYDPIKTAEDIASVSEASAYVQIIYPYPKLKGAMFFFSEKRLPKESELYFDPVLCGKGAVLDDIFMLMIRREKPESECIFSKMSFSRKPQFRIRTDIIEEGGKLYAEKTALPESIEHVNRLMRSYNELSGIFSKGIISIDRCEKISEGRVRFDFEEGRELFDIIAEEMVNDEKACEHIYRFAENLKARATKKFHFTEDFYKVFGKGLKCADFYTMPYTDIDLCFDNIIVNGGQAVTDYEFCTDFPVPVDFVIFRSVFYLFRKMQNGSAETEEKVYAHLGIDRHIDAFRRMEYNFQKHITGGSTYFSDVMARCRENDYPPEKALKVLKNIGRKAIK
;
A
#
# COMPACT_ATOMS: atom_id res chain seq x y z
N MET A 1 -31.58 15.77 -8.85
CA MET A 1 -30.68 16.66 -9.63
C MET A 1 -29.21 16.47 -9.32
N ALA A 2 -28.74 16.55 -8.07
CA ALA A 2 -27.29 16.36 -7.77
C ALA A 2 -26.85 14.90 -7.96
N ALA A 3 -27.64 13.93 -7.47
CA ALA A 3 -27.39 12.51 -7.65
C ALA A 3 -27.41 12.10 -9.12
N ASP A 4 -28.40 12.53 -9.88
CA ASP A 4 -28.54 12.24 -11.32
C ASP A 4 -27.32 12.72 -12.12
N ASN A 5 -26.74 13.87 -11.75
CA ASN A 5 -25.55 14.41 -12.40
C ASN A 5 -24.29 13.62 -12.08
N PHE A 6 -24.19 13.09 -10.85
CA PHE A 6 -23.06 12.27 -10.45
C PHE A 6 -23.11 10.87 -11.09
N GLU A 7 -24.28 10.25 -11.14
CA GLU A 7 -24.46 8.99 -11.85
C GLU A 7 -24.14 9.11 -13.34
N ALA A 8 -24.58 10.20 -14.00
CA ALA A 8 -24.24 10.47 -15.39
C ALA A 8 -22.74 10.68 -15.62
N LEU A 9 -22.04 11.28 -14.64
CA LEU A 9 -20.58 11.42 -14.67
C LEU A 9 -19.90 10.06 -14.59
N LEU A 10 -20.30 9.20 -13.64
CA LEU A 10 -19.76 7.84 -13.49
C LEU A 10 -20.05 6.97 -14.72
N GLU A 11 -21.29 7.02 -15.23
CA GLU A 11 -21.69 6.29 -16.43
C GLU A 11 -20.80 6.66 -17.62
N TYR A 12 -20.58 7.96 -17.83
CA TYR A 12 -19.68 8.41 -18.88
C TYR A 12 -18.23 7.96 -18.66
N ALA A 13 -17.73 8.06 -17.43
CA ALA A 13 -16.37 7.65 -17.08
C ALA A 13 -16.15 6.16 -17.30
N PHE A 14 -17.05 5.29 -16.79
CA PHE A 14 -16.93 3.84 -16.98
C PHE A 14 -17.05 3.40 -18.44
N ALA A 15 -17.90 4.08 -19.22
CA ALA A 15 -18.10 3.72 -20.63
C ALA A 15 -16.98 4.18 -21.57
N ASN A 16 -16.21 5.20 -21.22
CA ASN A 16 -15.30 5.86 -22.16
C ASN A 16 -13.84 5.93 -21.71
N CYS A 17 -13.53 5.68 -20.43
CA CYS A 17 -12.16 5.70 -19.95
C CYS A 17 -11.37 4.50 -20.48
N PRO A 18 -10.20 4.70 -21.10
CA PRO A 18 -9.31 3.60 -21.40
C PRO A 18 -8.87 2.89 -20.12
N LYS A 19 -8.79 1.56 -20.20
CA LYS A 19 -8.33 0.74 -19.06
C LYS A 19 -6.93 1.15 -18.61
N GLY A 20 -6.78 1.43 -17.31
CA GLY A 20 -5.52 1.86 -16.68
C GLY A 20 -5.29 3.38 -16.69
N GLU A 21 -6.23 4.18 -17.23
CA GLU A 21 -6.18 5.63 -17.23
C GLU A 21 -7.14 6.27 -16.22
N GLU A 22 -7.76 5.48 -15.35
CA GLU A 22 -8.80 5.92 -14.41
C GLU A 22 -8.34 7.12 -13.56
N ASN A 23 -7.14 7.01 -12.98
CA ASN A 23 -6.58 8.09 -12.15
C ASN A 23 -6.25 9.35 -12.96
N SER A 24 -5.75 9.20 -14.18
CA SER A 24 -5.48 10.32 -15.08
C SER A 24 -6.78 11.05 -15.47
N TRP A 25 -7.84 10.30 -15.72
CA TRP A 25 -9.15 10.86 -16.00
C TRP A 25 -9.72 11.59 -14.80
N ALA A 26 -9.67 10.98 -13.61
CA ALA A 26 -10.11 11.62 -12.37
C ALA A 26 -9.31 12.89 -12.04
N TYR A 27 -7.99 12.88 -12.26
CA TYR A 27 -7.13 14.06 -12.10
C TYR A 27 -7.58 15.22 -13.00
N ASN A 28 -7.83 14.93 -14.27
CA ASN A 28 -8.30 15.96 -15.21
C ASN A 28 -9.72 16.43 -14.89
N ALA A 29 -10.59 15.54 -14.42
CA ALA A 29 -11.94 15.87 -14.00
C ALA A 29 -11.96 16.78 -12.77
N SER A 30 -10.95 16.67 -11.90
CA SER A 30 -10.80 17.44 -10.66
C SER A 30 -12.09 17.44 -9.82
N CYS A 31 -12.62 16.23 -9.55
CA CYS A 31 -13.85 16.02 -8.79
C CYS A 31 -13.60 14.94 -7.73
N SER A 32 -13.61 15.33 -6.45
CA SER A 32 -13.30 14.44 -5.33
C SER A 32 -14.26 13.25 -5.24
N ALA A 33 -15.56 13.48 -5.43
CA ALA A 33 -16.54 12.41 -5.44
C ALA A 33 -16.27 11.39 -6.57
N LEU A 34 -15.86 11.85 -7.78
CA LEU A 34 -15.44 10.94 -8.84
C LEU A 34 -14.18 10.18 -8.45
N ALA A 35 -13.20 10.85 -7.87
CA ALA A 35 -11.93 10.22 -7.49
C ALA A 35 -12.14 9.05 -6.49
N GLU A 36 -12.95 9.26 -5.47
CA GLU A 36 -13.26 8.27 -4.44
C GLU A 36 -13.98 7.03 -4.99
N GLU A 37 -14.75 7.17 -6.06
CA GLU A 37 -15.47 6.05 -6.67
C GLU A 37 -14.75 5.42 -7.87
N PHE A 38 -14.00 6.21 -8.62
CA PHE A 38 -13.55 5.83 -9.96
C PHE A 38 -12.07 5.41 -10.00
N CYS A 39 -11.21 6.01 -9.17
CA CYS A 39 -9.79 5.66 -9.15
C CYS A 39 -9.55 4.18 -8.86
N THR A 40 -8.43 3.67 -9.34
CA THR A 40 -8.07 2.25 -9.18
C THR A 40 -7.93 1.83 -7.71
N GLU A 41 -7.57 2.78 -6.84
CA GLU A 41 -7.39 2.57 -5.42
C GLU A 41 -8.70 2.60 -4.61
N ALA A 42 -9.83 2.98 -5.22
CA ALA A 42 -11.12 3.06 -4.53
C ALA A 42 -11.57 1.72 -3.91
N GLY A 43 -11.15 0.60 -4.49
CA GLY A 43 -11.45 -0.75 -4.00
C GLY A 43 -10.36 -1.40 -3.12
N ASN A 44 -9.34 -0.64 -2.68
CA ASN A 44 -8.15 -1.22 -2.03
C ASN A 44 -8.46 -2.08 -0.79
N ALA A 45 -9.48 -1.76 -0.01
CA ALA A 45 -9.84 -2.56 1.16
C ALA A 45 -10.12 -4.05 0.81
N ALA A 46 -10.68 -4.32 -0.35
CA ALA A 46 -10.90 -5.69 -0.80
C ALA A 46 -9.60 -6.43 -1.23
N GLN A 47 -8.48 -5.72 -1.39
CA GLN A 47 -7.18 -6.36 -1.63
C GLN A 47 -6.62 -7.09 -0.41
N LEU A 48 -7.14 -6.83 0.80
CA LEU A 48 -6.81 -7.62 1.99
C LEU A 48 -7.15 -9.11 1.84
N LEU A 49 -8.12 -9.43 1.01
CA LEU A 49 -8.51 -10.79 0.72
C LEU A 49 -7.43 -11.52 -0.08
N SER A 50 -7.12 -12.74 0.33
CA SER A 50 -6.14 -13.59 -0.37
C SER A 50 -6.62 -14.07 -1.74
N GLY A 51 -7.93 -14.21 -1.94
CA GLY A 51 -8.53 -14.79 -3.14
C GLY A 51 -8.72 -16.31 -3.04
N GLY A 52 -9.21 -16.90 -4.12
CA GLY A 52 -9.48 -18.35 -4.19
C GLY A 52 -10.85 -18.75 -3.63
N TYR A 53 -11.76 -17.80 -3.48
CA TYR A 53 -13.15 -18.09 -3.11
C TYR A 53 -13.92 -18.68 -4.29
N GLU A 54 -14.79 -19.66 -4.04
CA GLU A 54 -15.72 -20.15 -5.08
C GLU A 54 -16.84 -19.12 -5.30
N ASN A 55 -17.50 -18.70 -4.20
CA ASN A 55 -18.64 -17.79 -4.26
C ASN A 55 -18.48 -16.63 -3.26
N ILE A 56 -18.62 -15.40 -3.74
CA ILE A 56 -18.72 -14.20 -2.88
C ILE A 56 -20.08 -13.55 -3.10
N LEU A 57 -20.73 -13.14 -1.99
CA LEU A 57 -21.85 -12.22 -2.00
C LEU A 57 -21.38 -10.83 -1.56
N GLU A 58 -21.60 -9.83 -2.39
CA GLU A 58 -21.45 -8.42 -2.03
C GLU A 58 -22.84 -7.81 -1.82
N ILE A 59 -23.05 -7.14 -0.69
CA ILE A 59 -24.29 -6.44 -0.35
C ILE A 59 -24.02 -4.95 -0.35
N ASN A 60 -24.87 -4.16 -1.01
CA ASN A 60 -24.73 -2.72 -1.25
C ASN A 60 -23.45 -2.43 -2.06
N GLY A 61 -23.41 -2.90 -3.29
CA GLY A 61 -22.24 -2.71 -4.19
C GLY A 61 -22.02 -1.26 -4.63
N HIS A 62 -23.01 -0.37 -4.42
CA HIS A 62 -23.00 1.06 -4.79
C HIS A 62 -22.55 1.28 -6.24
N TYR A 63 -21.36 1.87 -6.44
CA TYR A 63 -20.81 2.14 -7.77
C TYR A 63 -19.73 1.14 -8.19
N GLY A 64 -19.63 0.00 -7.50
CA GLY A 64 -18.81 -1.14 -7.90
C GLY A 64 -17.31 -1.00 -7.64
N ALA A 65 -16.89 -0.13 -6.71
CA ALA A 65 -15.46 0.02 -6.38
C ALA A 65 -14.88 -1.28 -5.82
N PHE A 66 -15.56 -1.90 -4.85
CA PHE A 66 -15.17 -3.19 -4.30
C PHE A 66 -15.51 -4.34 -5.23
N THR A 67 -16.65 -4.28 -5.92
CA THR A 67 -17.08 -5.30 -6.91
C THR A 67 -15.97 -5.64 -7.89
N ALA A 68 -15.32 -4.64 -8.47
CA ALA A 68 -14.24 -4.82 -9.44
C ALA A 68 -12.98 -5.53 -8.87
N VAL A 69 -12.77 -5.46 -7.57
CA VAL A 69 -11.68 -6.16 -6.87
C VAL A 69 -12.13 -7.56 -6.46
N LEU A 70 -13.33 -7.68 -5.87
CA LEU A 70 -13.90 -8.94 -5.40
C LEU A 70 -14.08 -9.95 -6.54
N ALA A 71 -14.47 -9.50 -7.73
CA ALA A 71 -14.58 -10.34 -8.93
C ALA A 71 -13.27 -11.07 -9.30
N LYS A 72 -12.12 -10.49 -8.98
CA LYS A 72 -10.80 -11.09 -9.21
C LYS A 72 -10.37 -12.06 -8.10
N LYS A 73 -11.12 -12.10 -6.99
CA LYS A 73 -10.82 -12.93 -5.80
C LYS A 73 -11.64 -14.23 -5.75
N CYS A 74 -12.65 -14.37 -6.60
CA CYS A 74 -13.55 -15.50 -6.60
C CYS A 74 -13.85 -16.02 -8.00
N ARG A 75 -14.44 -17.20 -8.06
CA ARG A 75 -14.93 -17.79 -9.30
C ARG A 75 -16.27 -17.17 -9.73
N ARG A 76 -17.14 -16.89 -8.75
CA ARG A 76 -18.46 -16.28 -8.96
C ARG A 76 -18.69 -15.17 -7.93
N LEU A 77 -19.05 -13.98 -8.42
CA LEU A 77 -19.44 -12.84 -7.59
C LEU A 77 -20.91 -12.52 -7.84
N VAL A 78 -21.68 -12.50 -6.77
CA VAL A 78 -23.04 -11.95 -6.75
C VAL A 78 -23.03 -10.63 -6.00
N THR A 79 -23.50 -9.58 -6.63
CA THR A 79 -23.63 -8.26 -6.01
C THR A 79 -25.11 -7.90 -5.91
N ALA A 80 -25.63 -7.83 -4.69
CA ALA A 80 -26.98 -7.42 -4.38
C ALA A 80 -27.04 -5.94 -4.03
N ASP A 81 -27.81 -5.16 -4.79
CA ASP A 81 -28.03 -3.74 -4.53
C ASP A 81 -29.48 -3.35 -4.87
N LYS A 82 -30.15 -2.64 -3.96
CA LYS A 82 -31.55 -2.24 -4.14
C LYS A 82 -31.71 -1.14 -5.20
N SER A 83 -30.71 -0.29 -5.39
CA SER A 83 -30.74 0.79 -6.37
C SER A 83 -30.54 0.27 -7.80
N GLU A 84 -31.51 0.55 -8.67
CA GLU A 84 -31.40 0.21 -10.10
C GLU A 84 -30.24 0.95 -10.76
N ALA A 85 -30.01 2.22 -10.38
CA ALA A 85 -28.92 3.02 -10.88
C ALA A 85 -27.57 2.40 -10.50
N CYS A 86 -27.39 1.98 -9.23
CA CYS A 86 -26.18 1.29 -8.78
C CYS A 86 -25.97 -0.01 -9.56
N ARG A 87 -27.00 -0.85 -9.70
CA ARG A 87 -26.92 -2.10 -10.48
C ARG A 87 -26.45 -1.88 -11.92
N ARG A 88 -26.95 -0.80 -12.58
CA ARG A 88 -26.52 -0.42 -13.92
C ARG A 88 -25.04 -0.02 -13.96
N LEU A 89 -24.60 0.79 -13.01
CA LEU A 89 -23.21 1.25 -12.93
C LEU A 89 -22.25 0.11 -12.58
N ILE A 90 -22.63 -0.78 -11.67
CA ILE A 90 -21.87 -2.01 -11.35
C ILE A 90 -21.65 -2.84 -12.62
N LYS A 91 -22.71 -3.05 -13.42
CA LYS A 91 -22.61 -3.81 -14.67
C LYS A 91 -21.71 -3.16 -15.72
N LEU A 92 -21.67 -1.84 -15.78
CA LEU A 92 -20.73 -1.12 -16.66
C LEU A 92 -19.29 -1.29 -16.21
N ARG A 93 -19.03 -1.24 -14.90
CA ARG A 93 -17.69 -1.35 -14.33
C ARG A 93 -17.17 -2.79 -14.29
N CYS A 94 -18.03 -3.75 -13.97
CA CYS A 94 -17.71 -5.14 -13.77
C CYS A 94 -18.78 -6.03 -14.46
N PRO A 95 -18.69 -6.20 -15.80
CA PRO A 95 -19.68 -6.96 -16.56
C PRO A 95 -19.82 -8.43 -16.13
N GLU A 96 -18.73 -9.01 -15.59
CA GLU A 96 -18.65 -10.38 -15.12
C GLU A 96 -19.41 -10.64 -13.82
N ALA A 97 -19.68 -9.62 -12.99
CA ALA A 97 -20.43 -9.78 -11.76
C ALA A 97 -21.92 -10.10 -12.05
N GLU A 98 -22.49 -11.03 -11.31
CA GLU A 98 -23.92 -11.28 -11.28
C GLU A 98 -24.59 -10.23 -10.39
N VAL A 99 -25.44 -9.36 -10.95
CA VAL A 99 -26.03 -8.24 -10.23
C VAL A 99 -27.51 -8.44 -10.05
N THR A 100 -27.99 -8.37 -8.79
CA THR A 100 -29.37 -8.61 -8.41
C THR A 100 -29.94 -7.45 -7.57
N GLY A 101 -31.29 -7.35 -7.48
CA GLY A 101 -31.95 -6.44 -6.55
C GLY A 101 -32.11 -7.01 -5.13
N ASP A 102 -32.16 -8.33 -5.04
CA ASP A 102 -32.42 -9.07 -3.79
C ASP A 102 -31.26 -9.98 -3.48
N ILE A 103 -31.09 -10.31 -2.20
CA ILE A 103 -30.10 -11.27 -1.72
C ILE A 103 -30.59 -12.69 -2.07
N PRO A 104 -29.82 -13.47 -2.87
CA PRO A 104 -30.24 -14.84 -3.22
C PRO A 104 -30.11 -15.80 -2.03
N ASP A 105 -31.02 -16.80 -1.95
CA ASP A 105 -31.00 -17.82 -0.92
C ASP A 105 -30.07 -18.98 -1.30
N GLU A 106 -28.75 -18.76 -1.13
CA GLU A 106 -27.73 -19.76 -1.41
C GLU A 106 -26.50 -19.58 -0.47
N LYS A 107 -25.48 -20.46 -0.61
CA LYS A 107 -24.30 -20.46 0.26
C LYS A 107 -23.11 -19.71 -0.36
N PHE A 108 -22.39 -18.97 0.49
CA PHE A 108 -21.24 -18.17 0.10
C PHE A 108 -20.01 -18.45 1.00
N ASP A 109 -18.83 -18.39 0.42
CA ASP A 109 -17.57 -18.48 1.17
C ASP A 109 -17.22 -17.17 1.85
N LEU A 110 -17.71 -16.08 1.29
CA LEU A 110 -17.55 -14.74 1.85
C LEU A 110 -18.81 -13.92 1.60
N ILE A 111 -19.25 -13.21 2.62
CA ILE A 111 -20.25 -12.16 2.50
C ILE A 111 -19.56 -10.83 2.82
N TRP A 112 -19.54 -9.92 1.84
CA TRP A 112 -19.01 -8.56 1.96
C TRP A 112 -20.16 -7.58 2.05
N ILE A 113 -20.23 -6.81 3.14
CA ILE A 113 -21.31 -5.85 3.39
C ILE A 113 -20.74 -4.45 3.40
N ASN A 114 -21.16 -3.61 2.48
CA ASN A 114 -20.79 -2.21 2.44
C ASN A 114 -21.86 -1.38 3.17
N GLY A 115 -21.65 -1.14 4.43
CA GLY A 115 -22.52 -0.32 5.29
C GLY A 115 -21.92 1.04 5.64
N ALA A 116 -20.85 1.45 4.92
CA ALA A 116 -20.14 2.69 5.19
C ALA A 116 -20.91 3.94 4.73
N ASP A 117 -21.58 3.82 3.58
CA ASP A 117 -22.27 4.93 2.91
C ASP A 117 -23.78 4.95 3.21
N ASP A 118 -24.37 3.81 3.58
CA ASP A 118 -25.80 3.67 3.89
C ASP A 118 -26.00 3.09 5.28
N ALA A 119 -26.92 3.67 6.05
CA ALA A 119 -27.35 3.08 7.31
C ALA A 119 -27.90 1.67 7.06
N LEU A 120 -27.37 0.69 7.77
CA LEU A 120 -27.91 -0.66 7.75
C LEU A 120 -29.38 -0.62 8.20
N GLU A 121 -30.27 -1.38 7.54
CA GLU A 121 -31.69 -1.47 7.91
C GLU A 121 -31.90 -2.08 9.31
N SER A 122 -30.87 -2.78 9.83
CA SER A 122 -30.83 -3.40 11.15
C SER A 122 -29.44 -3.20 11.78
N SER A 123 -29.33 -3.47 13.07
CA SER A 123 -28.02 -3.44 13.74
C SER A 123 -27.05 -4.46 13.12
N PRO A 124 -25.72 -4.22 13.18
CA PRO A 124 -24.73 -5.17 12.65
C PRO A 124 -24.88 -6.59 13.20
N ALA A 125 -25.25 -6.73 14.48
CA ALA A 125 -25.49 -8.04 15.12
C ALA A 125 -26.73 -8.74 14.56
N GLU A 126 -27.81 -8.02 14.29
CA GLU A 126 -29.02 -8.57 13.66
C GLU A 126 -28.75 -8.95 12.20
N MET A 127 -28.03 -8.14 11.46
CA MET A 127 -27.62 -8.44 10.10
C MET A 127 -26.73 -9.70 10.05
N PHE A 128 -25.75 -9.80 10.95
CA PHE A 128 -24.95 -11.02 11.08
C PHE A 128 -25.85 -12.25 11.35
N ARG A 129 -26.79 -12.13 12.30
CA ARG A 129 -27.71 -13.22 12.64
C ARG A 129 -28.57 -13.67 11.44
N SER A 130 -29.02 -12.75 10.62
CA SER A 130 -29.84 -13.07 9.43
C SER A 130 -29.04 -13.75 8.32
N LEU A 131 -27.75 -13.37 8.15
CA LEU A 131 -26.92 -13.82 7.04
C LEU A 131 -25.99 -14.98 7.38
N LYS A 132 -25.68 -15.25 8.67
CA LYS A 132 -24.73 -16.31 9.08
C LYS A 132 -25.06 -17.69 8.49
N ASN A 133 -26.34 -17.97 8.29
CA ASN A 133 -26.81 -19.26 7.73
C ASN A 133 -26.55 -19.35 6.22
N MET A 134 -26.20 -18.25 5.54
CA MET A 134 -25.80 -18.24 4.13
C MET A 134 -24.29 -18.48 3.96
N LEU A 135 -23.52 -18.53 5.03
CA LEU A 135 -22.11 -18.89 4.97
C LEU A 135 -21.91 -20.40 4.82
N THR A 136 -20.91 -20.79 4.02
CA THR A 136 -20.38 -22.16 4.02
C THR A 136 -19.71 -22.47 5.37
N ASP A 137 -19.33 -23.73 5.62
CA ASP A 137 -18.73 -24.11 6.91
C ASP A 137 -17.42 -23.37 7.22
N LYS A 138 -16.65 -23.00 6.21
CA LYS A 138 -15.41 -22.21 6.33
C LYS A 138 -15.61 -20.73 5.93
N GLY A 139 -16.86 -20.35 5.67
CA GLY A 139 -17.17 -19.00 5.22
C GLY A 139 -16.97 -17.94 6.28
N GLY A 140 -16.73 -16.72 5.83
CA GLY A 140 -16.58 -15.53 6.67
C GLY A 140 -17.41 -14.35 6.19
N MET A 141 -17.50 -13.32 7.03
CA MET A 141 -18.22 -12.10 6.70
C MET A 141 -17.33 -10.88 6.96
N ILE A 142 -17.43 -9.88 6.10
CA ILE A 142 -16.78 -8.58 6.28
C ILE A 142 -17.85 -7.50 6.26
N MET A 143 -17.83 -6.64 7.28
CA MET A 143 -18.71 -5.49 7.36
C MET A 143 -17.87 -4.21 7.38
N LEU A 144 -18.17 -3.26 6.50
CA LEU A 144 -17.65 -1.91 6.51
C LEU A 144 -18.67 -1.03 7.23
N LEU A 145 -18.26 -0.38 8.32
CA LEU A 145 -19.19 0.31 9.22
C LEU A 145 -18.67 1.70 9.57
N PRO A 146 -19.54 2.73 9.68
CA PRO A 146 -19.15 4.04 10.15
C PRO A 146 -18.74 4.00 11.62
N ASN A 147 -17.63 4.67 11.96
CA ASN A 147 -17.11 4.78 13.32
C ASN A 147 -17.91 5.81 14.13
N GLY A 148 -18.26 5.48 15.37
CA GLY A 148 -19.19 6.18 16.24
C GLY A 148 -18.85 7.58 16.71
N LYS A 149 -17.84 8.23 16.13
CA LYS A 149 -17.50 9.64 16.46
C LYS A 149 -18.48 10.68 15.91
N GLY A 150 -19.51 10.23 15.13
CA GLY A 150 -20.57 11.07 14.56
C GLY A 150 -21.97 10.56 14.90
N SER A 151 -23.01 11.33 14.56
CA SER A 151 -24.41 10.90 14.69
C SER A 151 -24.69 9.74 13.73
N GLY A 152 -24.87 8.53 14.23
CA GLY A 152 -25.21 7.35 13.43
C GLY A 152 -24.11 6.31 13.23
N GLY A 153 -22.92 6.52 13.83
CA GLY A 153 -21.83 5.54 13.80
C GLY A 153 -21.92 4.47 14.89
N TYR A 154 -21.08 3.46 14.78
CA TYR A 154 -20.98 2.34 15.70
C TYR A 154 -19.66 2.41 16.51
N ASP A 155 -19.70 1.97 17.78
CA ASP A 155 -18.49 1.71 18.54
C ASP A 155 -17.86 0.39 18.06
N PRO A 156 -16.62 0.38 17.58
CA PRO A 156 -16.03 -0.83 16.98
C PRO A 156 -15.95 -2.01 17.94
N ILE A 157 -15.52 -1.76 19.20
CA ILE A 157 -15.32 -2.81 20.20
C ILE A 157 -16.67 -3.39 20.62
N LYS A 158 -17.61 -2.51 20.99
CA LYS A 158 -18.95 -2.94 21.36
C LYS A 158 -19.65 -3.70 20.23
N THR A 159 -19.51 -3.25 19.00
CA THR A 159 -20.12 -3.93 17.85
C THR A 159 -19.53 -5.32 17.65
N ALA A 160 -18.21 -5.48 17.81
CA ALA A 160 -17.55 -6.78 17.75
C ALA A 160 -18.04 -7.72 18.87
N GLU A 161 -18.18 -7.21 20.11
CA GLU A 161 -18.73 -7.96 21.25
C GLU A 161 -20.19 -8.36 21.02
N ASP A 162 -21.02 -7.47 20.50
CA ASP A 162 -22.43 -7.74 20.19
C ASP A 162 -22.57 -8.84 19.14
N ILE A 163 -21.75 -8.83 18.08
CA ILE A 163 -21.72 -9.87 17.05
C ILE A 163 -21.25 -11.21 17.66
N ALA A 164 -20.18 -11.20 18.45
CA ALA A 164 -19.69 -12.41 19.11
C ALA A 164 -20.74 -13.03 20.04
N SER A 165 -21.51 -12.20 20.75
CA SER A 165 -22.58 -12.63 21.68
C SER A 165 -23.75 -13.34 20.99
N VAL A 166 -24.08 -12.98 19.75
CA VAL A 166 -25.20 -13.61 18.98
C VAL A 166 -24.73 -14.77 18.12
N SER A 167 -23.45 -15.10 18.18
CA SER A 167 -22.87 -16.27 17.54
C SER A 167 -23.04 -17.50 18.44
N GLU A 168 -23.65 -18.57 17.94
CA GLU A 168 -23.83 -19.83 18.69
C GLU A 168 -22.50 -20.54 18.96
N ALA A 169 -21.45 -20.22 18.22
CA ALA A 169 -20.13 -20.87 18.25
C ALA A 169 -18.99 -19.83 18.37
N SER A 170 -19.06 -18.88 19.29
CA SER A 170 -17.98 -17.91 19.59
C SER A 170 -17.24 -17.41 18.34
N ALA A 171 -17.96 -16.69 17.45
CA ALA A 171 -17.33 -16.15 16.25
C ALA A 171 -16.11 -15.31 16.62
N TYR A 172 -15.02 -15.49 15.89
CA TYR A 172 -13.85 -14.63 15.97
C TYR A 172 -14.10 -13.36 15.15
N VAL A 173 -14.01 -12.23 15.80
CA VAL A 173 -14.20 -10.91 15.18
C VAL A 173 -12.93 -10.10 15.32
N GLN A 174 -12.35 -9.68 14.20
CA GLN A 174 -11.19 -8.82 14.14
C GLN A 174 -11.62 -7.44 13.63
N ILE A 175 -11.15 -6.38 14.32
CA ILE A 175 -11.37 -5.00 13.93
C ILE A 175 -10.18 -4.52 13.11
N ILE A 176 -10.44 -3.94 11.94
CA ILE A 176 -9.43 -3.37 11.05
C ILE A 176 -9.78 -1.91 10.75
N TYR A 177 -8.80 -1.04 10.86
CA TYR A 177 -8.90 0.37 10.55
C TYR A 177 -8.18 0.68 9.24
N PRO A 178 -8.90 0.95 8.13
CA PRO A 178 -8.29 1.38 6.88
C PRO A 178 -7.76 2.81 7.03
N TYR A 179 -6.61 3.12 6.41
CA TYR A 179 -5.97 4.42 6.52
C TYR A 179 -5.31 4.82 5.18
N PRO A 180 -5.35 6.09 4.78
CA PRO A 180 -5.94 7.26 5.46
C PRO A 180 -7.47 7.32 5.42
N LYS A 181 -8.12 6.70 4.45
CA LYS A 181 -9.57 6.56 4.28
C LYS A 181 -9.90 5.21 3.70
N LEU A 182 -11.12 4.71 3.89
CA LEU A 182 -11.58 3.44 3.32
C LEU A 182 -11.33 3.36 1.81
N LYS A 183 -11.77 4.39 1.08
CA LYS A 183 -11.51 4.53 -0.37
C LYS A 183 -10.12 5.15 -0.57
N GLY A 184 -9.23 4.39 -1.19
CA GLY A 184 -7.83 4.76 -1.33
C GLY A 184 -6.93 4.35 -0.15
N ALA A 185 -7.40 3.49 0.75
CA ALA A 185 -6.59 2.98 1.85
C ALA A 185 -5.33 2.27 1.36
N MET A 186 -4.21 2.61 1.99
CA MET A 186 -2.92 1.96 1.75
C MET A 186 -2.41 1.21 2.97
N PHE A 187 -2.92 1.55 4.14
CA PHE A 187 -2.59 0.90 5.41
C PHE A 187 -3.84 0.38 6.07
N PHE A 188 -3.70 -0.74 6.76
CA PHE A 188 -4.77 -1.39 7.49
C PHE A 188 -4.22 -1.82 8.85
N PHE A 189 -4.71 -1.20 9.91
CA PHE A 189 -4.28 -1.44 11.28
C PHE A 189 -5.32 -2.26 12.02
N SER A 190 -4.90 -3.24 12.80
CA SER A 190 -5.79 -3.90 13.75
C SER A 190 -5.72 -3.22 15.13
N GLU A 191 -6.62 -3.61 16.03
CA GLU A 191 -6.58 -3.20 17.43
C GLU A 191 -5.28 -3.63 18.16
N LYS A 192 -4.59 -4.66 17.64
CA LYS A 192 -3.31 -5.13 18.18
C LYS A 192 -2.12 -4.29 17.76
N ARG A 193 -2.24 -3.58 16.64
CA ARG A 193 -1.20 -2.71 16.11
C ARG A 193 -1.82 -1.43 15.57
N LEU A 194 -1.99 -0.48 16.46
CA LEU A 194 -2.40 0.88 16.09
C LEU A 194 -1.23 1.65 15.45
N PRO A 195 -1.51 2.66 14.62
CA PRO A 195 -0.48 3.43 13.94
C PRO A 195 0.41 4.18 14.94
N LYS A 196 1.71 4.25 14.63
CA LYS A 196 2.62 5.18 15.29
C LYS A 196 2.36 6.60 14.76
N GLU A 197 2.73 7.63 15.53
CA GLU A 197 2.56 9.03 15.11
C GLU A 197 3.25 9.33 13.77
N SER A 198 4.42 8.75 13.54
CA SER A 198 5.17 8.86 12.28
C SER A 198 4.45 8.24 11.07
N GLU A 199 3.60 7.26 11.28
CA GLU A 199 2.80 6.60 10.23
C GLU A 199 1.56 7.42 9.85
N LEU A 200 1.01 8.22 10.78
CA LEU A 200 -0.18 9.05 10.55
C LEU A 200 0.05 10.21 9.58
N TYR A 201 1.29 10.61 9.37
CA TYR A 201 1.68 11.71 8.48
C TYR A 201 2.29 11.24 7.16
N PHE A 202 2.17 9.97 6.84
CA PHE A 202 2.76 9.37 5.65
C PHE A 202 2.33 10.08 4.35
N ASP A 203 1.07 10.51 4.25
CA ASP A 203 0.58 11.32 3.15
C ASP A 203 -0.27 12.49 3.68
N PRO A 204 0.33 13.69 3.86
CA PRO A 204 -0.38 14.85 4.37
C PRO A 204 -1.53 15.31 3.46
N VAL A 205 -1.54 14.91 2.17
CA VAL A 205 -2.61 15.21 1.23
C VAL A 205 -3.87 14.39 1.54
N LEU A 206 -3.69 13.12 1.91
CA LEU A 206 -4.79 12.22 2.23
C LEU A 206 -5.22 12.32 3.70
N CYS A 207 -4.26 12.55 4.62
CA CYS A 207 -4.53 12.53 6.06
C CYS A 207 -5.16 13.82 6.60
N GLY A 208 -4.83 14.97 6.03
CA GLY A 208 -5.24 16.25 6.60
C GLY A 208 -4.60 16.55 7.98
N LYS A 209 -4.79 17.76 8.49
CA LYS A 209 -4.34 18.11 9.84
C LYS A 209 -5.24 17.44 10.90
N GLY A 210 -4.66 16.58 11.73
CA GLY A 210 -5.37 15.89 12.82
C GLY A 210 -6.07 14.61 12.39
N ALA A 211 -5.51 13.87 11.43
CA ALA A 211 -6.00 12.56 11.03
C ALA A 211 -6.15 11.63 12.24
N VAL A 212 -7.37 11.41 12.62
CA VAL A 212 -7.77 10.36 13.55
C VAL A 212 -8.00 9.12 12.72
N LEU A 213 -7.74 7.92 13.24
CA LEU A 213 -8.19 6.66 12.65
C LEU A 213 -9.64 6.80 12.21
N ASP A 214 -9.87 6.53 10.97
CA ASP A 214 -10.90 7.03 10.08
C ASP A 214 -12.36 6.90 10.56
N ASP A 215 -13.23 7.56 9.82
CA ASP A 215 -14.69 7.52 9.95
C ASP A 215 -15.29 6.14 9.68
N ILE A 216 -14.51 5.17 9.21
CA ILE A 216 -14.93 3.81 8.87
C ILE A 216 -14.00 2.78 9.52
N PHE A 217 -14.57 1.69 10.02
CA PHE A 217 -13.83 0.48 10.39
C PHE A 217 -14.39 -0.76 9.67
N MET A 218 -13.58 -1.81 9.61
CA MET A 218 -13.95 -3.10 9.03
C MET A 218 -14.01 -4.14 10.13
N LEU A 219 -15.07 -4.95 10.14
CA LEU A 219 -15.16 -6.17 10.95
C LEU A 219 -14.91 -7.36 10.06
N MET A 220 -13.89 -8.15 10.38
CA MET A 220 -13.64 -9.44 9.75
C MET A 220 -14.14 -10.55 10.69
N ILE A 221 -15.22 -11.20 10.32
CA ILE A 221 -15.93 -12.17 11.15
C ILE A 221 -15.67 -13.57 10.58
N ARG A 222 -15.20 -14.49 11.42
CA ARG A 222 -14.91 -15.89 11.08
C ARG A 222 -15.48 -16.81 12.14
N ARG A 223 -15.76 -18.07 11.81
CA ARG A 223 -16.23 -19.06 12.79
C ARG A 223 -15.19 -19.36 13.86
N GLU A 224 -13.91 -19.37 13.49
CA GLU A 224 -12.80 -19.71 14.38
C GLU A 224 -11.68 -18.71 14.23
N LYS A 225 -10.89 -18.55 15.28
CA LYS A 225 -9.66 -17.77 15.23
C LYS A 225 -8.68 -18.42 14.25
N PRO A 226 -8.13 -17.68 13.27
CA PRO A 226 -7.13 -18.23 12.37
C PRO A 226 -5.84 -18.58 13.12
N GLU A 227 -5.10 -19.58 12.65
CA GLU A 227 -3.78 -19.95 13.21
C GLU A 227 -2.79 -18.79 13.04
N SER A 228 -2.88 -18.07 11.94
CA SER A 228 -2.10 -16.85 11.67
C SER A 228 -3.01 -15.66 11.48
N GLU A 229 -2.74 -14.57 12.17
CA GLU A 229 -3.53 -13.36 12.18
C GLU A 229 -2.75 -12.18 11.60
N CYS A 230 -3.31 -11.54 10.56
CA CYS A 230 -2.75 -10.31 10.03
C CYS A 230 -3.12 -9.15 10.94
N ILE A 231 -2.13 -8.54 11.59
CA ILE A 231 -2.34 -7.41 12.52
C ILE A 231 -2.06 -6.05 11.89
N PHE A 232 -1.39 -6.04 10.73
CA PHE A 232 -1.11 -4.85 9.94
C PHE A 232 -0.92 -5.23 8.48
N SER A 233 -1.37 -4.38 7.57
CA SER A 233 -1.12 -4.53 6.15
C SER A 233 -0.80 -3.17 5.51
N LYS A 234 0.19 -3.18 4.59
CA LYS A 234 0.57 -2.01 3.78
C LYS A 234 0.57 -2.40 2.31
N MET A 235 0.02 -1.53 1.46
CA MET A 235 -0.03 -1.74 0.02
C MET A 235 0.77 -0.69 -0.74
N SER A 236 1.60 -1.12 -1.70
CA SER A 236 2.48 -0.24 -2.47
C SER A 236 1.86 0.15 -3.83
N PHE A 237 0.61 0.66 -3.82
CA PHE A 237 -0.12 0.98 -5.07
C PHE A 237 0.44 2.16 -5.86
N SER A 238 1.27 3.01 -5.26
CA SER A 238 1.98 4.08 -5.95
C SER A 238 3.12 3.59 -6.86
N ARG A 239 3.23 2.29 -7.09
CA ARG A 239 4.24 1.67 -7.96
C ARG A 239 3.60 1.16 -9.26
N LYS A 240 4.41 0.94 -10.29
CA LYS A 240 3.97 0.20 -11.49
C LYS A 240 3.47 -1.19 -11.10
N PRO A 241 2.54 -1.79 -11.85
CA PRO A 241 1.96 -3.10 -11.53
C PRO A 241 3.00 -4.18 -11.18
N GLN A 242 4.11 -4.27 -11.90
CA GLN A 242 5.16 -5.26 -11.66
C GLN A 242 5.96 -5.07 -10.36
N PHE A 243 5.77 -3.96 -9.64
CA PHE A 243 6.42 -3.64 -8.36
C PHE A 243 5.42 -3.51 -7.20
N ARG A 244 4.14 -3.73 -7.46
CA ARG A 244 3.10 -3.63 -6.43
C ARG A 244 3.09 -4.86 -5.56
N ILE A 245 3.24 -4.66 -4.27
CA ILE A 245 3.19 -5.73 -3.27
C ILE A 245 2.29 -5.33 -2.10
N ARG A 246 1.82 -6.33 -1.39
CA ARG A 246 1.27 -6.20 -0.06
C ARG A 246 2.30 -6.68 0.95
N THR A 247 2.55 -5.88 1.98
CA THR A 247 3.38 -6.26 3.14
C THR A 247 2.48 -6.40 4.35
N ASP A 248 2.45 -7.58 4.94
CA ASP A 248 1.64 -7.92 6.10
C ASP A 248 2.53 -8.16 7.31
N ILE A 249 2.10 -7.75 8.51
CA ILE A 249 2.65 -8.26 9.76
C ILE A 249 1.67 -9.30 10.30
N ILE A 250 2.19 -10.51 10.47
CA ILE A 250 1.42 -11.69 10.84
C ILE A 250 1.82 -12.12 12.25
N GLU A 251 0.83 -12.35 13.12
CA GLU A 251 1.00 -13.04 14.39
C GLU A 251 0.66 -14.52 14.23
N GLU A 252 1.60 -15.40 14.52
CA GLU A 252 1.44 -16.86 14.43
C GLU A 252 2.16 -17.54 15.59
N GLY A 253 1.46 -18.30 16.40
CA GLY A 253 2.03 -18.98 17.56
C GLY A 253 2.70 -18.05 18.59
N GLY A 254 2.25 -16.80 18.72
CA GLY A 254 2.81 -15.78 19.59
C GLY A 254 4.10 -15.13 19.07
N LYS A 255 4.47 -15.38 17.80
CA LYS A 255 5.59 -14.73 17.10
C LYS A 255 5.07 -13.83 16.00
N LEU A 256 5.81 -12.78 15.71
CA LEU A 256 5.55 -11.89 14.60
C LEU A 256 6.42 -12.26 13.39
N TYR A 257 5.84 -12.11 12.20
CA TYR A 257 6.50 -12.29 10.93
C TYR A 257 6.10 -11.14 10.00
N ALA A 258 7.00 -10.73 9.12
CA ALA A 258 6.67 -9.87 8.01
C ALA A 258 6.51 -10.72 6.74
N GLU A 259 5.40 -10.56 6.01
CA GLU A 259 5.17 -11.26 4.76
C GLU A 259 5.01 -10.30 3.61
N LYS A 260 5.62 -10.60 2.48
CA LYS A 260 5.41 -9.87 1.23
C LYS A 260 4.68 -10.76 0.24
N THR A 261 3.54 -10.26 -0.23
CA THR A 261 2.66 -10.96 -1.17
C THR A 261 2.55 -10.17 -2.47
N ALA A 262 2.81 -10.83 -3.58
CA ALA A 262 2.66 -10.27 -4.91
C ALA A 262 1.20 -10.09 -5.32
N LEU A 263 0.95 -9.11 -6.16
CA LEU A 263 -0.19 -9.10 -7.07
C LEU A 263 0.17 -9.91 -8.35
N PRO A 264 -0.80 -10.28 -9.20
CA PRO A 264 -0.50 -11.12 -10.37
C PRO A 264 0.65 -10.63 -11.24
N GLU A 265 0.78 -9.31 -11.41
CA GLU A 265 1.81 -8.69 -12.25
C GLU A 265 3.18 -8.59 -11.57
N SER A 266 3.27 -8.79 -10.25
CA SER A 266 4.50 -8.61 -9.45
C SER A 266 5.07 -9.92 -8.88
N ILE A 267 4.59 -11.07 -9.31
CA ILE A 267 5.03 -12.39 -8.81
C ILE A 267 6.55 -12.54 -8.98
N GLU A 268 7.10 -12.15 -10.12
CA GLU A 268 8.55 -12.22 -10.35
C GLU A 268 9.34 -11.31 -9.40
N HIS A 269 8.81 -10.12 -9.11
CA HIS A 269 9.44 -9.18 -8.18
C HIS A 269 9.55 -9.78 -6.77
N VAL A 270 8.49 -10.37 -6.24
CA VAL A 270 8.51 -11.03 -4.93
C VAL A 270 9.39 -12.27 -4.93
N ASN A 271 9.35 -13.08 -5.99
CA ASN A 271 10.20 -14.28 -6.06
C ASN A 271 11.70 -13.95 -6.09
N ARG A 272 12.10 -12.76 -6.58
CA ARG A 272 13.50 -12.31 -6.55
C ARG A 272 14.03 -12.09 -5.15
N LEU A 273 13.19 -11.83 -4.15
CA LEU A 273 13.61 -11.59 -2.77
C LEU A 273 14.42 -12.76 -2.18
N MET A 274 14.10 -13.99 -2.54
CA MET A 274 14.90 -15.16 -2.15
C MET A 274 16.32 -15.10 -2.71
N ARG A 275 16.48 -14.70 -3.97
CA ARG A 275 17.80 -14.51 -4.57
C ARG A 275 18.53 -13.35 -3.88
N SER A 276 17.84 -12.23 -3.65
CA SER A 276 18.40 -11.07 -2.96
C SER A 276 18.92 -11.45 -1.58
N TYR A 277 18.16 -12.21 -0.80
CA TYR A 277 18.59 -12.73 0.49
C TYR A 277 19.91 -13.54 0.38
N ASN A 278 19.96 -14.50 -0.53
CA ASN A 278 21.13 -15.38 -0.67
C ASN A 278 22.39 -14.61 -1.08
N GLU A 279 22.28 -13.70 -2.07
CA GLU A 279 23.40 -12.89 -2.56
C GLU A 279 23.90 -11.91 -1.49
N LEU A 280 22.98 -11.16 -0.85
CA LEU A 280 23.32 -10.19 0.17
C LEU A 280 23.88 -10.86 1.44
N SER A 281 23.30 -11.98 1.90
CA SER A 281 23.80 -12.73 3.05
C SER A 281 25.24 -13.19 2.84
N GLY A 282 25.61 -13.56 1.60
CA GLY A 282 27.00 -13.89 1.23
C GLY A 282 27.92 -12.67 1.36
N ILE A 283 27.49 -11.50 0.84
CA ILE A 283 28.26 -10.25 0.85
C ILE A 283 28.44 -9.73 2.30
N PHE A 284 27.38 -9.82 3.12
CA PHE A 284 27.36 -9.32 4.50
C PHE A 284 27.67 -10.39 5.55
N SER A 285 28.18 -11.56 5.14
CA SER A 285 28.51 -12.69 6.03
C SER A 285 29.54 -12.36 7.13
N LYS A 286 30.29 -11.27 6.97
CA LYS A 286 31.26 -10.78 7.96
C LYS A 286 31.00 -9.31 8.26
N GLY A 287 30.82 -8.96 9.52
CA GLY A 287 30.64 -7.58 9.97
C GLY A 287 29.46 -7.41 10.91
N ILE A 288 29.05 -6.14 11.10
CA ILE A 288 27.98 -5.75 12.03
C ILE A 288 26.59 -5.77 11.38
N ILE A 289 26.53 -5.77 10.05
CA ILE A 289 25.28 -5.78 9.28
C ILE A 289 24.98 -7.23 8.90
N SER A 290 23.78 -7.68 9.22
CA SER A 290 23.17 -8.94 8.78
C SER A 290 22.00 -8.66 7.84
N ILE A 291 21.57 -9.67 7.10
CA ILE A 291 20.41 -9.61 6.24
C ILE A 291 19.31 -10.45 6.89
N ASP A 292 18.15 -9.86 7.08
CA ASP A 292 16.99 -10.55 7.62
C ASP A 292 16.63 -11.77 6.77
N ARG A 293 16.29 -12.86 7.44
CA ARG A 293 16.04 -14.16 6.81
C ARG A 293 14.76 -14.12 6.00
N CYS A 294 14.85 -14.53 4.74
CA CYS A 294 13.72 -14.67 3.82
C CYS A 294 13.42 -16.15 3.56
N GLU A 295 12.15 -16.53 3.67
CA GLU A 295 11.66 -17.86 3.34
C GLU A 295 10.56 -17.78 2.28
N LYS A 296 10.58 -18.69 1.30
CA LYS A 296 9.50 -18.81 0.31
C LYS A 296 8.33 -19.61 0.91
N ILE A 297 7.17 -18.98 1.00
CA ILE A 297 5.92 -19.63 1.45
C ILE A 297 5.20 -20.27 0.25
N SER A 298 5.08 -19.53 -0.86
CA SER A 298 4.48 -20.01 -2.10
C SER A 298 4.96 -19.16 -3.27
N GLU A 299 4.45 -19.42 -4.45
CA GLU A 299 4.67 -18.56 -5.61
C GLU A 299 4.15 -17.14 -5.33
N GLY A 300 5.03 -16.14 -5.46
CA GLY A 300 4.68 -14.73 -5.18
C GLY A 300 4.43 -14.41 -3.70
N ARG A 301 4.86 -15.26 -2.75
CA ARG A 301 4.74 -15.00 -1.31
C ARG A 301 5.99 -15.44 -0.56
N VAL A 302 6.56 -14.52 0.19
CA VAL A 302 7.74 -14.75 1.04
C VAL A 302 7.48 -14.24 2.45
N ARG A 303 8.21 -14.82 3.43
CA ARG A 303 8.15 -14.47 4.84
C ARG A 303 9.55 -14.12 5.34
N PHE A 304 9.57 -13.13 6.24
CA PHE A 304 10.75 -12.68 6.98
C PHE A 304 10.49 -12.86 8.47
N ASP A 305 11.55 -13.11 9.24
CA ASP A 305 11.45 -12.96 10.67
C ASP A 305 11.12 -11.49 11.01
N PHE A 306 10.36 -11.25 12.07
CA PHE A 306 10.07 -9.87 12.47
C PHE A 306 11.18 -9.39 13.40
N GLU A 307 12.05 -8.53 12.90
CA GLU A 307 13.16 -7.97 13.67
C GLU A 307 12.64 -6.93 14.68
N GLU A 308 12.74 -7.27 15.97
CA GLU A 308 12.45 -6.33 17.06
C GLU A 308 13.65 -5.42 17.29
N GLY A 309 13.41 -4.12 17.46
CA GLY A 309 14.48 -3.15 17.72
C GLY A 309 14.11 -1.75 17.33
N ARG A 310 15.10 -0.90 17.18
CA ARG A 310 14.94 0.49 16.72
C ARG A 310 15.50 0.66 15.32
N GLU A 311 14.82 1.42 14.51
CA GLU A 311 15.37 1.84 13.22
C GLU A 311 16.67 2.64 13.44
N LEU A 312 17.69 2.35 12.64
CA LEU A 312 18.93 3.13 12.70
C LEU A 312 18.67 4.60 12.37
N PHE A 313 17.64 4.87 11.55
CA PHE A 313 17.13 6.20 11.29
C PHE A 313 16.75 6.93 12.58
N ASP A 314 15.94 6.34 13.45
CA ASP A 314 15.49 6.95 14.71
C ASP A 314 16.67 7.24 15.65
N ILE A 315 17.63 6.33 15.70
CA ILE A 315 18.84 6.50 16.53
C ILE A 315 19.66 7.70 16.03
N ILE A 316 19.90 7.79 14.72
CA ILE A 316 20.67 8.91 14.13
C ILE A 316 19.90 10.22 14.31
N ALA A 317 18.59 10.23 14.08
CA ALA A 317 17.76 11.44 14.18
C ALA A 317 17.73 12.00 15.62
N GLU A 318 17.64 11.14 16.64
CA GLU A 318 17.71 11.55 18.04
C GLU A 318 19.10 12.07 18.42
N GLU A 319 20.16 11.43 17.92
CA GLU A 319 21.53 11.83 18.20
C GLU A 319 21.98 13.06 17.40
N MET A 320 21.19 13.54 16.43
CA MET A 320 21.51 14.73 15.62
C MET A 320 21.55 16.03 16.44
N VAL A 321 21.11 16.03 17.68
CA VAL A 321 21.38 17.11 18.65
C VAL A 321 22.89 17.25 18.92
N ASN A 322 23.64 16.17 18.73
CA ASN A 322 25.09 16.13 18.71
C ASN A 322 25.56 15.61 17.33
N ASP A 323 25.75 16.54 16.38
CA ASP A 323 26.11 16.25 14.99
C ASP A 323 27.27 15.26 14.84
N GLU A 324 28.28 15.33 15.74
CA GLU A 324 29.46 14.47 15.68
C GLU A 324 29.09 12.99 15.87
N LYS A 325 28.25 12.71 16.87
CA LYS A 325 27.82 11.35 17.22
C LYS A 325 26.92 10.74 16.13
N ALA A 326 25.97 11.51 15.64
CA ALA A 326 25.10 11.12 14.54
C ALA A 326 25.90 10.83 13.26
N CYS A 327 26.90 11.67 12.96
CA CYS A 327 27.77 11.48 11.81
C CYS A 327 28.64 10.21 11.92
N GLU A 328 29.04 9.77 13.12
CA GLU A 328 29.79 8.52 13.28
C GLU A 328 29.01 7.31 12.75
N HIS A 329 27.69 7.22 13.01
CA HIS A 329 26.86 6.15 12.47
C HIS A 329 26.85 6.16 10.94
N ILE A 330 26.71 7.34 10.34
CA ILE A 330 26.70 7.52 8.88
C ILE A 330 28.04 7.10 8.29
N TYR A 331 29.15 7.52 8.89
CA TYR A 331 30.50 7.21 8.39
C TYR A 331 30.81 5.72 8.50
N ARG A 332 30.49 5.08 9.63
CA ARG A 332 30.65 3.62 9.83
C ARG A 332 29.83 2.81 8.84
N PHE A 333 28.60 3.24 8.56
CA PHE A 333 27.77 2.63 7.55
C PHE A 333 28.42 2.74 6.16
N ALA A 334 28.86 3.95 5.77
CA ALA A 334 29.50 4.19 4.48
C ALA A 334 30.81 3.37 4.33
N GLU A 335 31.65 3.32 5.35
CA GLU A 335 32.89 2.52 5.36
C GLU A 335 32.56 1.02 5.20
N ASN A 336 31.51 0.55 5.87
CA ASN A 336 31.06 -0.82 5.79
C ASN A 336 30.62 -1.20 4.37
N LEU A 337 29.91 -0.32 3.67
CA LEU A 337 29.52 -0.53 2.28
C LEU A 337 30.70 -0.44 1.32
N LYS A 338 31.57 0.59 1.47
CA LYS A 338 32.77 0.77 0.63
C LYS A 338 33.72 -0.42 0.73
N ALA A 339 33.88 -1.03 1.91
CA ALA A 339 34.70 -2.23 2.10
C ALA A 339 34.20 -3.45 1.30
N ARG A 340 32.92 -3.49 0.91
CA ARG A 340 32.31 -4.55 0.10
C ARG A 340 32.24 -4.22 -1.39
N ALA A 341 32.50 -2.98 -1.76
CA ALA A 341 32.55 -2.53 -3.14
C ALA A 341 33.91 -2.90 -3.78
N THR A 342 34.05 -4.17 -4.17
CA THR A 342 35.32 -4.74 -4.63
C THR A 342 35.51 -4.74 -6.14
N LYS A 343 34.47 -4.42 -6.90
CA LYS A 343 34.51 -4.38 -8.37
C LYS A 343 34.50 -2.92 -8.87
N LYS A 344 35.24 -2.65 -9.93
CA LYS A 344 35.17 -1.35 -10.58
C LYS A 344 33.84 -1.20 -11.31
N PHE A 345 33.18 -0.05 -11.10
CA PHE A 345 31.92 0.29 -11.80
C PHE A 345 32.17 0.47 -13.30
N HIS A 346 31.21 0.03 -14.10
CA HIS A 346 31.12 0.33 -15.52
C HIS A 346 29.64 0.46 -15.93
N PHE A 347 29.39 1.26 -16.94
CA PHE A 347 28.02 1.47 -17.44
C PHE A 347 27.52 0.26 -18.21
N THR A 348 26.26 -0.10 -17.98
CA THR A 348 25.54 -1.17 -18.69
C THR A 348 24.24 -0.61 -19.29
N GLU A 349 23.61 -1.33 -20.20
CA GLU A 349 22.29 -0.95 -20.72
C GLU A 349 21.23 -0.96 -19.62
N ASP A 350 21.27 -1.94 -18.71
CA ASP A 350 20.33 -2.03 -17.61
C ASP A 350 20.50 -0.89 -16.60
N PHE A 351 21.75 -0.47 -16.33
CA PHE A 351 21.99 0.76 -15.58
C PHE A 351 21.31 1.97 -16.23
N TYR A 352 21.47 2.14 -17.54
CA TYR A 352 20.86 3.27 -18.24
C TYR A 352 19.33 3.21 -18.30
N LYS A 353 18.74 2.02 -18.37
CA LYS A 353 17.28 1.85 -18.30
C LYS A 353 16.69 2.33 -16.99
N VAL A 354 17.41 2.11 -15.88
CA VAL A 354 16.96 2.45 -14.52
C VAL A 354 17.34 3.88 -14.15
N PHE A 355 18.60 4.27 -14.35
CA PHE A 355 19.17 5.53 -13.83
C PHE A 355 19.37 6.62 -14.88
N GLY A 356 19.17 6.29 -16.17
CA GLY A 356 19.41 7.22 -17.26
C GLY A 356 20.91 7.52 -17.50
N LYS A 357 21.19 8.50 -18.36
CA LYS A 357 22.54 8.85 -18.80
C LYS A 357 23.17 10.06 -18.06
N GLY A 358 22.69 10.36 -16.85
CA GLY A 358 23.10 11.57 -16.10
C GLY A 358 24.46 11.49 -15.42
N LEU A 359 24.96 10.27 -15.12
CA LEU A 359 26.27 10.06 -14.52
C LEU A 359 27.34 10.00 -15.60
N LYS A 360 28.41 10.79 -15.45
CA LYS A 360 29.50 10.88 -16.44
C LYS A 360 30.82 10.26 -15.97
N CYS A 361 30.92 9.87 -14.69
CA CYS A 361 32.12 9.32 -14.08
C CYS A 361 32.04 7.81 -13.96
N ALA A 362 33.13 7.11 -14.22
CA ALA A 362 33.29 5.68 -14.11
C ALA A 362 34.27 5.24 -13.00
N ASP A 363 34.81 6.21 -12.22
CA ASP A 363 35.81 5.92 -11.18
C ASP A 363 35.21 5.49 -9.83
N PHE A 364 34.03 4.88 -9.90
CA PHE A 364 33.34 4.32 -8.74
C PHE A 364 33.60 2.83 -8.59
N TYR A 365 33.29 2.33 -7.41
CA TYR A 365 33.28 0.91 -7.11
C TYR A 365 31.84 0.44 -6.87
N THR A 366 31.57 -0.83 -7.09
CA THR A 366 30.27 -1.48 -6.92
C THR A 366 30.41 -2.76 -6.12
N MET A 367 29.36 -3.11 -5.39
CA MET A 367 29.22 -4.42 -4.78
C MET A 367 28.89 -5.46 -5.86
N PRO A 368 29.20 -6.74 -5.64
CA PRO A 368 28.83 -7.82 -6.59
C PRO A 368 27.33 -7.92 -6.87
N TYR A 369 26.52 -7.59 -5.89
CA TYR A 369 25.07 -7.50 -5.90
C TYR A 369 24.67 -6.33 -5.00
N THR A 370 23.82 -5.44 -5.49
CA THR A 370 23.59 -4.16 -4.80
C THR A 370 22.12 -4.01 -4.44
N ASP A 371 21.86 -3.84 -3.16
CA ASP A 371 20.58 -3.34 -2.67
C ASP A 371 20.57 -1.81 -2.79
N ILE A 372 19.64 -1.29 -3.60
CA ILE A 372 19.49 0.17 -3.81
C ILE A 372 18.73 0.80 -2.64
N ASP A 373 17.89 0.04 -1.97
CA ASP A 373 17.02 0.52 -0.90
C ASP A 373 17.63 0.33 0.51
N LEU A 374 18.94 0.14 0.57
CA LEU A 374 19.68 0.05 1.81
C LEU A 374 19.75 1.43 2.50
N CYS A 375 18.64 1.85 3.08
CA CYS A 375 18.45 3.11 3.79
C CYS A 375 18.40 2.88 5.30
N PHE A 376 18.62 3.92 6.12
CA PHE A 376 18.70 3.80 7.58
C PHE A 376 17.39 3.37 8.24
N ASP A 377 16.25 3.63 7.63
CA ASP A 377 14.92 3.17 8.06
C ASP A 377 14.65 1.69 7.75
N ASN A 378 15.46 1.08 6.89
CA ASN A 378 15.43 -0.35 6.59
C ASN A 378 16.47 -1.16 7.40
N ILE A 379 17.08 -0.55 8.40
CA ILE A 379 18.08 -1.20 9.28
C ILE A 379 17.57 -1.17 10.71
N ILE A 380 17.32 -2.34 11.28
CA ILE A 380 16.91 -2.51 12.68
C ILE A 380 18.13 -2.80 13.55
N VAL A 381 18.23 -2.08 14.66
CA VAL A 381 19.32 -2.22 15.64
C VAL A 381 18.82 -2.93 16.88
N ASN A 382 19.35 -4.12 17.14
CA ASN A 382 19.11 -4.92 18.34
C ASN A 382 20.34 -5.78 18.66
N GLY A 383 21.36 -5.20 19.32
CA GLY A 383 22.64 -5.87 19.53
C GLY A 383 23.50 -6.09 18.30
N GLY A 384 22.93 -5.97 17.11
CA GLY A 384 23.49 -5.97 15.76
C GLY A 384 22.71 -5.02 14.88
N GLN A 385 22.95 -5.06 13.57
CA GLN A 385 22.21 -4.30 12.57
C GLN A 385 21.64 -5.29 11.53
N ALA A 386 20.31 -5.39 11.43
CA ALA A 386 19.63 -6.26 10.47
C ALA A 386 18.96 -5.42 9.37
N VAL A 387 19.25 -5.74 8.11
CA VAL A 387 18.57 -5.14 6.94
C VAL A 387 17.27 -5.91 6.69
N THR A 388 16.14 -5.22 6.79
CA THR A 388 14.79 -5.83 6.76
C THR A 388 14.05 -5.65 5.44
N ASP A 389 14.45 -4.68 4.61
CA ASP A 389 13.84 -4.44 3.31
C ASP A 389 14.91 -4.35 2.22
N TYR A 390 14.88 -5.29 1.26
CA TYR A 390 15.84 -5.38 0.15
C TYR A 390 15.12 -5.74 -1.17
N GLU A 391 14.02 -5.04 -1.44
CA GLU A 391 13.18 -5.29 -2.62
C GLU A 391 13.86 -4.90 -3.94
N PHE A 392 14.68 -3.85 -3.91
CA PHE A 392 15.24 -3.26 -5.11
C PHE A 392 16.73 -3.57 -5.26
N CYS A 393 17.01 -4.86 -5.38
CA CYS A 393 18.38 -5.32 -5.63
C CYS A 393 18.69 -5.44 -7.13
N THR A 394 19.95 -5.22 -7.48
CA THR A 394 20.46 -5.34 -8.85
C THR A 394 21.66 -6.26 -8.94
N ASP A 395 21.73 -7.02 -10.04
CA ASP A 395 22.90 -7.81 -10.46
C ASP A 395 23.76 -7.08 -11.50
N PHE A 396 23.34 -5.90 -11.96
CA PHE A 396 24.15 -5.01 -12.75
C PHE A 396 24.85 -3.97 -11.84
N PRO A 397 26.02 -3.43 -12.27
CA PRO A 397 26.80 -2.51 -11.45
C PRO A 397 26.05 -1.23 -11.11
N VAL A 398 26.05 -0.85 -9.82
CA VAL A 398 25.57 0.43 -9.31
C VAL A 398 26.65 0.99 -8.40
N PRO A 399 27.05 2.29 -8.53
CA PRO A 399 28.04 2.89 -7.64
C PRO A 399 27.61 2.77 -6.17
N VAL A 400 28.46 2.23 -5.31
CA VAL A 400 28.17 2.17 -3.86
C VAL A 400 27.97 3.57 -3.27
N ASP A 401 28.66 4.55 -3.80
CA ASP A 401 28.52 5.96 -3.40
C ASP A 401 27.10 6.51 -3.68
N PHE A 402 26.39 5.98 -4.70
CA PHE A 402 25.00 6.31 -4.92
C PHE A 402 24.07 5.70 -3.83
N VAL A 403 24.34 4.49 -3.38
CA VAL A 403 23.57 3.87 -2.27
C VAL A 403 23.79 4.68 -0.98
N ILE A 404 25.04 5.05 -0.70
CA ILE A 404 25.38 5.90 0.46
C ILE A 404 24.69 7.27 0.34
N PHE A 405 24.74 7.90 -0.85
CA PHE A 405 24.01 9.14 -1.10
C PHE A 405 22.52 9.00 -0.78
N ARG A 406 21.85 7.94 -1.26
CA ARG A 406 20.42 7.72 -1.01
C ARG A 406 20.10 7.63 0.48
N SER A 407 20.89 6.87 1.23
CA SER A 407 20.69 6.71 2.68
C SER A 407 20.78 8.04 3.41
N VAL A 408 21.79 8.86 3.09
CA VAL A 408 21.97 10.21 3.66
C VAL A 408 20.87 11.17 3.20
N PHE A 409 20.55 11.17 1.90
CA PHE A 409 19.53 12.03 1.32
C PHE A 409 18.14 11.81 1.97
N TYR A 410 17.72 10.56 2.16
CA TYR A 410 16.45 10.25 2.81
C TYR A 410 16.47 10.51 4.30
N LEU A 411 17.61 10.33 4.97
CA LEU A 411 17.79 10.71 6.37
C LEU A 411 17.46 12.20 6.56
N PHE A 412 18.16 13.09 5.85
CA PHE A 412 17.98 14.54 6.01
C PHE A 412 16.60 15.03 5.51
N ARG A 413 15.98 14.35 4.56
CA ARG A 413 14.62 14.67 4.10
C ARG A 413 13.53 14.32 5.10
N LYS A 414 13.69 13.21 5.84
CA LYS A 414 12.71 12.74 6.82
C LYS A 414 12.88 13.40 8.19
N MET A 415 14.10 13.84 8.52
CA MET A 415 14.36 14.54 9.79
C MET A 415 13.75 15.94 9.78
N GLN A 416 13.05 16.30 10.86
CA GLN A 416 12.52 17.65 11.06
C GLN A 416 13.60 18.67 11.44
N ASN A 417 14.70 18.22 12.05
CA ASN A 417 15.76 19.04 12.65
C ASN A 417 17.10 18.99 11.90
N GLY A 418 17.15 18.33 10.73
CA GLY A 418 18.38 18.23 9.93
C GLY A 418 18.76 19.56 9.29
N SER A 419 20.00 20.04 9.49
CA SER A 419 20.49 21.25 8.83
C SER A 419 21.09 20.95 7.46
N ALA A 420 20.86 21.83 6.47
CA ALA A 420 21.50 21.72 5.17
C ALA A 420 23.03 21.81 5.26
N GLU A 421 23.55 22.56 6.25
CA GLU A 421 25.00 22.68 6.51
C GLU A 421 25.58 21.34 6.97
N THR A 422 24.90 20.61 7.84
CA THR A 422 25.33 19.28 8.29
C THR A 422 25.29 18.28 7.14
N GLU A 423 24.24 18.31 6.31
CA GLU A 423 24.13 17.45 5.13
C GLU A 423 25.30 17.67 4.17
N GLU A 424 25.66 18.93 3.88
CA GLU A 424 26.80 19.28 3.01
C GLU A 424 28.14 18.81 3.60
N LYS A 425 28.36 18.97 4.91
CA LYS A 425 29.54 18.46 5.61
C LYS A 425 29.65 16.94 5.50
N VAL A 426 28.54 16.22 5.66
CA VAL A 426 28.50 14.76 5.53
C VAL A 426 28.89 14.36 4.10
N TYR A 427 28.31 14.96 3.07
CA TYR A 427 28.67 14.67 1.68
C TYR A 427 30.13 14.96 1.37
N ALA A 428 30.67 16.07 1.87
CA ALA A 428 32.08 16.42 1.69
C ALA A 428 33.02 15.42 2.38
N HIS A 429 32.71 15.01 3.61
CA HIS A 429 33.47 13.99 4.33
C HIS A 429 33.48 12.64 3.60
N LEU A 430 32.33 12.23 3.04
CA LEU A 430 32.19 11.00 2.27
C LEU A 430 32.85 11.06 0.88
N GLY A 431 33.24 12.27 0.41
CA GLY A 431 33.86 12.51 -0.88
C GLY A 431 32.92 12.40 -2.06
N ILE A 432 31.60 12.59 -1.83
CA ILE A 432 30.56 12.46 -2.85
C ILE A 432 29.93 13.81 -3.24
N ASP A 433 30.33 14.90 -2.59
CA ASP A 433 29.81 16.26 -2.76
C ASP A 433 29.74 16.70 -4.23
N ARG A 434 30.81 16.47 -5.02
CA ARG A 434 30.87 16.79 -6.46
C ARG A 434 29.93 15.96 -7.36
N HIS A 435 29.30 14.92 -6.83
CA HIS A 435 28.42 14.02 -7.59
C HIS A 435 26.94 14.16 -7.24
N ILE A 436 26.59 15.01 -6.27
CA ILE A 436 25.24 15.15 -5.73
C ILE A 436 24.19 15.39 -6.82
N ASP A 437 24.45 16.31 -7.76
CA ASP A 437 23.49 16.60 -8.85
C ASP A 437 23.28 15.41 -9.79
N ALA A 438 24.33 14.61 -10.02
CA ALA A 438 24.20 13.39 -10.82
C ALA A 438 23.40 12.33 -10.06
N PHE A 439 23.66 12.16 -8.76
CA PHE A 439 22.97 11.22 -7.91
C PHE A 439 21.50 11.60 -7.68
N ARG A 440 21.18 12.89 -7.54
CA ARG A 440 19.78 13.37 -7.51
C ARG A 440 19.03 13.04 -8.80
N ARG A 441 19.68 13.16 -9.97
CA ARG A 441 19.08 12.74 -11.25
C ARG A 441 18.91 11.23 -11.34
N MET A 442 19.87 10.45 -10.85
CA MET A 442 19.75 8.99 -10.77
C MET A 442 18.56 8.60 -9.87
N GLU A 443 18.42 9.23 -8.71
CA GLU A 443 17.30 9.00 -7.79
C GLU A 443 15.95 9.34 -8.44
N TYR A 444 15.84 10.50 -9.08
CA TYR A 444 14.64 10.87 -9.84
C TYR A 444 14.27 9.83 -10.90
N ASN A 445 15.25 9.35 -11.68
CA ASN A 445 15.01 8.34 -12.70
C ASN A 445 14.65 6.98 -12.10
N PHE A 446 15.25 6.60 -10.98
CA PHE A 446 14.92 5.38 -10.25
C PHE A 446 13.48 5.43 -9.73
N GLN A 447 13.08 6.53 -9.09
CA GLN A 447 11.70 6.70 -8.66
C GLN A 447 10.73 6.64 -9.86
N LYS A 448 11.04 7.30 -10.96
CA LYS A 448 10.26 7.22 -12.20
C LYS A 448 10.24 5.80 -12.79
N HIS A 449 11.33 5.05 -12.66
CA HIS A 449 11.37 3.64 -13.08
C HIS A 449 10.40 2.79 -12.27
N ILE A 450 10.32 2.99 -10.95
CA ILE A 450 9.41 2.26 -10.06
C ILE A 450 7.98 2.72 -10.23
N THR A 451 7.74 4.02 -10.24
CA THR A 451 6.41 4.62 -10.21
C THR A 451 5.79 4.79 -11.60
N GLY A 452 6.59 4.91 -12.65
CA GLY A 452 6.13 5.08 -14.03
C GLY A 452 5.73 6.51 -14.40
N GLY A 453 5.74 7.44 -13.46
CA GLY A 453 5.19 8.79 -13.65
C GLY A 453 3.67 8.77 -13.86
N SER A 454 3.00 7.72 -13.37
CA SER A 454 1.54 7.61 -13.36
C SER A 454 0.95 8.59 -12.36
N THR A 455 -0.28 9.01 -12.59
CA THR A 455 -1.07 9.77 -11.62
C THR A 455 -1.60 8.82 -10.55
N TYR A 456 -1.40 9.14 -9.28
CA TYR A 456 -1.90 8.35 -8.15
C TYR A 456 -3.13 8.98 -7.53
N PHE A 457 -3.85 8.20 -6.71
CA PHE A 457 -4.99 8.71 -5.96
C PHE A 457 -4.65 9.95 -5.12
N SER A 458 -3.45 9.98 -4.50
CA SER A 458 -2.96 11.15 -3.76
C SER A 458 -2.84 12.40 -4.64
N ASP A 459 -2.33 12.26 -5.87
CA ASP A 459 -2.21 13.37 -6.82
C ASP A 459 -3.59 13.89 -7.24
N VAL A 460 -4.53 12.96 -7.46
CA VAL A 460 -5.93 13.30 -7.79
C VAL A 460 -6.57 14.08 -6.65
N MET A 461 -6.41 13.61 -5.40
CA MET A 461 -6.96 14.29 -4.23
C MET A 461 -6.28 15.63 -3.96
N ALA A 462 -4.96 15.76 -4.19
CA ALA A 462 -4.25 17.03 -4.12
C ALA A 462 -4.83 18.03 -5.15
N ARG A 463 -5.07 17.57 -6.38
CA ARG A 463 -5.69 18.37 -7.42
C ARG A 463 -7.10 18.82 -7.07
N CYS A 464 -7.90 17.93 -6.48
CA CYS A 464 -9.26 18.24 -6.02
C CYS A 464 -9.24 19.29 -4.90
N ARG A 465 -8.25 19.27 -3.99
CA ARG A 465 -8.12 20.31 -2.94
C ARG A 465 -7.87 21.71 -3.52
N GLU A 466 -7.14 21.79 -4.63
CA GLU A 466 -6.92 23.08 -5.31
C GLU A 466 -8.18 23.57 -6.01
N ASN A 467 -8.93 22.64 -6.63
CA ASN A 467 -10.10 22.92 -7.44
C ASN A 467 -11.03 21.71 -7.47
N ASP A 468 -12.03 21.67 -6.60
CA ASP A 468 -13.05 20.60 -6.62
C ASP A 468 -14.22 21.02 -7.52
N TYR A 469 -14.37 20.33 -8.65
CA TYR A 469 -15.42 20.62 -9.59
C TYR A 469 -16.71 19.86 -9.27
N PRO A 470 -17.87 20.49 -9.36
CA PRO A 470 -19.13 19.76 -9.28
C PRO A 470 -19.27 18.77 -10.44
N PRO A 471 -20.06 17.69 -10.29
CA PRO A 471 -20.20 16.61 -11.28
C PRO A 471 -20.49 17.09 -12.71
N GLU A 472 -21.33 18.11 -12.89
CA GLU A 472 -21.68 18.64 -14.21
C GLU A 472 -20.47 19.26 -14.92
N LYS A 473 -19.60 19.95 -14.18
CA LYS A 473 -18.40 20.58 -14.74
C LYS A 473 -17.37 19.48 -15.06
N ALA A 474 -17.17 18.51 -14.15
CA ALA A 474 -16.31 17.37 -14.36
C ALA A 474 -16.71 16.56 -15.60
N LEU A 475 -18.00 16.29 -15.79
CA LEU A 475 -18.53 15.60 -16.97
C LEU A 475 -18.22 16.36 -18.28
N LYS A 476 -18.33 17.68 -18.28
CA LYS A 476 -17.95 18.50 -19.44
C LYS A 476 -16.47 18.37 -19.78
N VAL A 477 -15.62 18.36 -18.76
CA VAL A 477 -14.17 18.16 -18.91
C VAL A 477 -13.89 16.80 -19.53
N LEU A 478 -14.46 15.72 -18.98
CA LEU A 478 -14.25 14.35 -19.50
C LEU A 478 -14.76 14.19 -20.93
N LYS A 479 -15.92 14.77 -21.29
CA LYS A 479 -16.43 14.76 -22.66
C LYS A 479 -15.48 15.46 -23.65
N ASN A 480 -14.78 16.50 -23.21
CA ASN A 480 -13.78 17.17 -24.04
C ASN A 480 -12.51 16.35 -24.24
N ILE A 481 -12.09 15.59 -23.21
CA ILE A 481 -10.94 14.68 -23.28
C ILE A 481 -11.26 13.52 -24.23
N GLY A 482 -12.39 12.85 -24.04
CA GLY A 482 -12.81 11.75 -24.89
C GLY A 482 -12.91 12.12 -26.38
N ARG A 483 -13.37 13.32 -26.70
CA ARG A 483 -13.42 13.82 -28.09
C ARG A 483 -12.03 14.07 -28.71
N LYS A 484 -11.01 14.36 -27.91
CA LYS A 484 -9.63 14.55 -28.39
C LYS A 484 -8.90 13.23 -28.59
N ALA A 485 -9.25 12.19 -27.84
CA ALA A 485 -8.66 10.86 -27.97
C ALA A 485 -9.15 10.09 -29.21
N ILE A 486 -10.27 10.50 -29.81
CA ILE A 486 -10.88 9.87 -31.00
C ILE A 486 -10.39 10.55 -32.32
N LYS A 487 -9.71 11.69 -32.22
CA LYS A 487 -9.09 12.36 -33.37
C LYS A 487 -7.59 12.07 -33.42
#